data_d1c2abcccb0b51e7ca56e2fa612f81fa
#
_entry.id   d1c2abcccb0b51e7ca56e2fa612f81fa
#
_cell.length_a   1.000
_cell.length_b   1.000
_cell.length_c   1.000
_cell.angle_alpha   90.00
_cell.angle_beta   90.00
_cell.angle_gamma   90.00
#
_symmetry.space_group_name_H-M   'P 1'
#
loop_
_entity.id
_entity.type
_entity.pdbx_description
1 polymer ?
#
loop_
_entity_poly.entity_id
_entity_poly.type
_entity_poly.pdbx_seq_one_letter_code
_entity_poly.pdbx_strand_id
1 'polypeptide(L)'
;MHKSARAFSVNEPLPPCLRGYPAATGFRQPPRPHNQESAVTNSAIDSMIIGLMLLAVVATFTLSSAMLTNWKIHYLTAGGSFYEKLHPATYASFLAFGLLLVRNSDPVGEIDRMFSEAKLILVYLACWSFLLVQMFVLTRPFTVIIDTFLLPVVLCLVIWRLQSPQRKPLVWAVHLTILLNVCAGYYEYFSGHRLIPLTLGDVLVVGEWRSSAFLGHPLTASGIVGAYILAMTLRPVLCSAAMIRIPLIALCLGSLMAFGGRTALVTVLLLMSFLGAAEAFRILRGKRVSLPTVIGTICLLFVAGAGIFAAYDLGIFDKMLLRFSSDKGSALARFATFDLLSHFDWYELVIGPNPVRVNALQAQLGLNYGIENFWISCVVQFGIIHTTLLTVGLVCFFVEILKRADPAAWAIMVLILVIAASSVSFSSKNIQFAQFIILITLLLPRYPVRIARTQCGTSNKSIRTPATSRFA
;
A
#
# COMPACT_ATOMS: atom_id res chain seq x y z
N MET A 1 -29.14 19.84 52.92
CA MET A 1 -27.94 20.73 52.82
C MET A 1 -27.85 21.25 51.39
N HIS A 2 -28.19 22.55 51.25
CA HIS A 2 -28.13 23.33 50.01
C HIS A 2 -26.68 23.60 49.56
N LYS A 3 -26.38 23.49 48.27
CA LYS A 3 -25.30 24.27 47.57
C LYS A 3 -25.78 24.53 46.15
N SER A 4 -26.36 25.63 45.95
CA SER A 4 -26.01 26.83 45.25
C SER A 4 -25.38 26.66 43.88
N ALA A 5 -26.22 26.84 42.83
CA ALA A 5 -25.84 27.07 41.44
C ALA A 5 -25.26 28.50 41.31
N ARG A 6 -24.03 28.64 40.83
CA ARG A 6 -23.47 29.93 40.37
C ARG A 6 -23.69 30.07 38.86
N ALA A 7 -24.52 31.03 38.51
CA ALA A 7 -24.65 31.56 37.17
C ALA A 7 -23.38 32.35 36.86
N PHE A 8 -22.70 32.03 35.72
CA PHE A 8 -21.63 32.85 35.18
C PHE A 8 -22.22 33.97 34.32
N SER A 9 -21.98 35.19 34.79
CA SER A 9 -22.31 36.45 34.13
C SER A 9 -21.40 36.65 32.94
N VAL A 10 -22.02 36.84 31.76
CA VAL A 10 -21.34 37.28 30.51
C VAL A 10 -21.29 38.80 30.56
N ASN A 11 -20.17 39.39 31.03
CA ASN A 11 -19.80 40.77 30.78
C ASN A 11 -18.36 41.02 31.31
N GLU A 12 -17.38 40.60 30.54
CA GLU A 12 -16.02 41.14 30.64
C GLU A 12 -15.67 41.98 29.40
N PRO A 13 -15.24 43.25 29.56
CA PRO A 13 -14.83 44.08 28.42
C PRO A 13 -13.46 43.66 27.91
N LEU A 14 -13.33 43.57 26.57
CA LEU A 14 -12.09 43.31 25.84
C LEU A 14 -11.00 44.34 26.17
N PRO A 15 -9.73 43.92 26.25
CA PRO A 15 -8.62 44.81 26.56
C PRO A 15 -8.33 45.81 25.43
N PRO A 16 -7.84 47.07 25.75
CA PRO A 16 -7.78 48.20 24.84
C PRO A 16 -6.53 48.27 23.94
N CYS A 17 -5.99 47.18 23.42
CA CYS A 17 -4.72 47.18 22.65
C CYS A 17 -4.86 47.07 21.13
N LEU A 18 -6.03 47.32 20.54
CA LEU A 18 -6.19 47.30 19.08
C LEU A 18 -6.80 48.60 18.51
N ARG A 19 -6.37 49.78 19.03
CA ARG A 19 -6.65 51.06 18.35
C ARG A 19 -5.33 51.65 17.87
N GLY A 20 -5.19 51.73 16.53
CA GLY A 20 -4.21 52.65 15.90
C GLY A 20 -3.14 52.00 15.06
N TYR A 21 -3.50 51.33 13.94
CA TYR A 21 -2.59 51.27 12.80
C TYR A 21 -3.16 52.14 11.69
N PRO A 22 -2.39 53.13 11.22
CA PRO A 22 -2.79 53.95 10.08
C PRO A 22 -2.81 53.06 8.83
N ALA A 23 -3.84 53.23 8.02
CA ALA A 23 -3.97 52.56 6.72
C ALA A 23 -2.73 52.90 5.87
N ALA A 24 -1.88 51.93 5.66
CA ALA A 24 -0.74 52.05 4.75
C ALA A 24 -1.27 52.15 3.32
N THR A 25 -1.25 53.37 2.83
CA THR A 25 -1.50 53.76 1.44
C THR A 25 -0.46 53.09 0.54
N GLY A 26 -0.95 52.36 -0.48
CA GLY A 26 -0.23 52.21 -1.75
C GLY A 26 0.88 51.19 -1.81
N PHE A 27 0.59 49.90 -1.53
CA PHE A 27 1.41 48.83 -2.12
C PHE A 27 1.04 48.70 -3.61
N ARG A 28 1.85 49.36 -4.48
CA ARG A 28 1.88 49.02 -5.91
C ARG A 28 2.24 47.53 -6.01
N GLN A 29 1.31 46.68 -6.47
CA GLN A 29 1.63 45.34 -6.86
C GLN A 29 2.79 45.40 -7.88
N PRO A 30 3.87 44.62 -7.67
CA PRO A 30 4.89 44.52 -8.70
C PRO A 30 4.24 43.96 -9.99
N PRO A 31 4.69 44.41 -11.18
CA PRO A 31 4.17 43.93 -12.43
C PRO A 31 4.30 42.41 -12.47
N ARG A 32 3.17 41.72 -12.70
CA ARG A 32 3.18 40.28 -12.89
C ARG A 32 4.10 39.94 -14.06
N PRO A 33 5.14 39.11 -13.88
CA PRO A 33 5.97 38.70 -15.00
C PRO A 33 5.11 37.94 -16.00
N HIS A 34 5.27 38.24 -17.27
CA HIS A 34 4.72 37.52 -18.41
C HIS A 34 5.28 36.09 -18.44
N ASN A 35 4.61 35.10 -17.82
CA ASN A 35 4.97 33.70 -17.88
C ASN A 35 3.77 32.81 -18.21
N GLN A 36 3.04 33.14 -19.29
CA GLN A 36 2.03 32.20 -19.80
C GLN A 36 2.66 30.94 -20.41
N GLU A 37 3.82 31.04 -21.05
CA GLU A 37 4.53 29.88 -21.62
C GLU A 37 5.02 28.90 -20.55
N SER A 38 5.56 29.39 -19.43
CA SER A 38 6.00 28.52 -18.33
C SER A 38 4.83 27.80 -17.64
N ALA A 39 3.66 28.40 -17.58
CA ALA A 39 2.45 27.79 -17.01
C ALA A 39 1.91 26.65 -17.90
N VAL A 40 1.97 26.77 -19.22
CA VAL A 40 1.52 25.74 -20.17
C VAL A 40 2.49 24.55 -20.17
N THR A 41 3.81 24.82 -20.17
CA THR A 41 4.84 23.76 -20.15
C THR A 41 4.75 22.95 -18.85
N ASN A 42 4.56 23.58 -17.71
CA ASN A 42 4.40 22.89 -16.44
C ASN A 42 3.13 22.02 -16.38
N SER A 43 2.04 22.45 -17.01
CA SER A 43 0.81 21.66 -17.11
C SER A 43 0.98 20.39 -17.95
N ALA A 44 1.75 20.46 -19.04
CA ALA A 44 2.05 19.28 -19.88
C ALA A 44 2.94 18.27 -19.13
N ILE A 45 3.99 18.72 -18.45
CA ILE A 45 4.87 17.87 -17.64
C ILE A 45 4.08 17.21 -16.49
N ASP A 46 3.22 17.95 -15.79
CA ASP A 46 2.35 17.41 -14.75
C ASP A 46 1.43 16.30 -15.28
N SER A 47 0.85 16.50 -16.47
CA SER A 47 0.02 15.47 -17.12
C SER A 47 0.83 14.22 -17.47
N MET A 48 2.08 14.37 -17.94
CA MET A 48 2.98 13.25 -18.23
C MET A 48 3.36 12.50 -16.94
N ILE A 49 3.70 13.21 -15.85
CA ILE A 49 3.99 12.60 -14.55
C ILE A 49 2.79 11.78 -14.08
N ILE A 50 1.57 12.32 -14.16
CA ILE A 50 0.35 11.62 -13.76
C ILE A 50 0.13 10.37 -14.64
N GLY A 51 0.32 10.50 -15.95
CA GLY A 51 0.20 9.39 -16.90
C GLY A 51 1.19 8.26 -16.62
N LEU A 52 2.46 8.59 -16.37
CA LEU A 52 3.49 7.62 -16.01
C LEU A 52 3.22 6.97 -14.65
N MET A 53 2.77 7.73 -13.67
CA MET A 53 2.39 7.19 -12.36
C MET A 53 1.16 6.29 -12.47
N LEU A 54 0.19 6.63 -13.31
CA LEU A 54 -0.95 5.78 -13.60
C LEU A 54 -0.51 4.46 -14.24
N LEU A 55 0.38 4.53 -15.24
CA LEU A 55 0.99 3.35 -15.84
C LEU A 55 1.75 2.51 -14.80
N ALA A 56 2.55 3.15 -13.94
CA ALA A 56 3.28 2.46 -12.87
C ALA A 56 2.34 1.73 -11.91
N VAL A 57 1.26 2.40 -11.44
CA VAL A 57 0.27 1.80 -10.54
C VAL A 57 -0.44 0.64 -11.23
N VAL A 58 -0.95 0.82 -12.44
CA VAL A 58 -1.63 -0.25 -13.18
C VAL A 58 -0.67 -1.43 -13.41
N ALA A 59 0.54 -1.18 -13.91
CA ALA A 59 1.54 -2.23 -14.13
C ALA A 59 1.87 -2.99 -12.84
N THR A 60 1.97 -2.29 -11.70
CA THR A 60 2.27 -2.91 -10.41
C THR A 60 1.20 -3.89 -9.94
N PHE A 61 -0.07 -3.67 -10.29
CA PHE A 61 -1.18 -4.55 -9.88
C PHE A 61 -1.65 -5.52 -10.96
N THR A 62 -1.19 -5.39 -12.21
CA THR A 62 -1.65 -6.25 -13.33
C THR A 62 -0.53 -7.03 -14.01
N LEU A 63 0.72 -6.58 -13.93
CA LEU A 63 1.86 -7.27 -14.56
C LEU A 63 2.67 -7.99 -13.49
N SER A 64 2.35 -9.25 -13.25
CA SER A 64 3.15 -10.07 -12.34
C SER A 64 4.42 -10.63 -12.98
N SER A 65 5.37 -11.06 -12.14
CA SER A 65 6.56 -11.78 -12.60
C SER A 65 6.23 -13.02 -13.43
N ALA A 66 5.19 -13.77 -13.04
CA ALA A 66 4.72 -14.93 -13.80
C ALA A 66 4.20 -14.54 -15.19
N MET A 67 3.48 -13.42 -15.32
CA MET A 67 2.98 -12.91 -16.59
C MET A 67 4.13 -12.49 -17.51
N LEU A 68 5.14 -11.78 -16.99
CA LEU A 68 6.34 -11.38 -17.74
C LEU A 68 7.09 -12.62 -18.25
N THR A 69 7.25 -13.64 -17.40
CA THR A 69 7.89 -14.90 -17.80
C THR A 69 7.09 -15.62 -18.90
N ASN A 70 5.75 -15.67 -18.81
CA ASN A 70 4.89 -16.24 -19.84
C ASN A 70 5.01 -15.50 -21.20
N TRP A 71 5.29 -14.20 -21.17
CA TRP A 71 5.57 -13.42 -22.37
C TRP A 71 7.02 -13.57 -22.87
N LYS A 72 7.78 -14.53 -22.30
CA LYS A 72 9.18 -14.79 -22.61
C LYS A 72 10.12 -13.62 -22.32
N ILE A 73 9.72 -12.73 -21.39
CA ILE A 73 10.58 -11.68 -20.85
C ILE A 73 11.41 -12.31 -19.74
N HIS A 74 12.73 -12.24 -19.85
CA HIS A 74 13.65 -12.84 -18.88
C HIS A 74 13.72 -12.09 -17.56
N TYR A 75 12.55 -11.81 -16.95
CA TYR A 75 12.48 -11.03 -15.72
C TYR A 75 13.07 -11.76 -14.50
N LEU A 76 12.73 -13.06 -14.31
CA LEU A 76 13.25 -13.91 -13.23
C LEU A 76 14.27 -14.93 -13.72
N THR A 77 14.18 -15.36 -14.97
CA THR A 77 15.02 -16.42 -15.55
C THR A 77 16.42 -15.93 -15.85
N ALA A 78 17.39 -16.84 -15.97
CA ALA A 78 18.74 -16.53 -16.40
C ALA A 78 18.76 -16.06 -17.87
N GLY A 79 19.81 -15.35 -18.29
CA GLY A 79 19.92 -14.78 -19.65
C GLY A 79 19.11 -13.49 -19.83
N GLY A 80 18.92 -13.08 -21.07
CA GLY A 80 18.23 -11.84 -21.43
C GLY A 80 19.04 -10.56 -21.20
N SER A 81 18.51 -9.44 -21.68
CA SER A 81 19.14 -8.13 -21.56
C SER A 81 18.82 -7.46 -20.22
N PHE A 82 19.67 -6.52 -19.77
CA PHE A 82 19.47 -5.80 -18.50
C PHE A 82 18.08 -5.15 -18.38
N TYR A 83 17.55 -4.59 -19.46
CA TYR A 83 16.23 -3.96 -19.48
C TYR A 83 15.08 -4.96 -19.26
N GLU A 84 15.26 -6.24 -19.56
CA GLU A 84 14.27 -7.28 -19.26
C GLU A 84 14.24 -7.64 -17.77
N LYS A 85 15.32 -7.30 -17.04
CA LYS A 85 15.48 -7.60 -15.63
C LYS A 85 14.82 -6.58 -14.71
N LEU A 86 14.24 -5.50 -15.20
CA LEU A 86 13.52 -4.54 -14.39
C LEU A 86 12.03 -4.56 -14.73
N HIS A 87 11.20 -4.37 -13.72
CA HIS A 87 9.74 -4.35 -13.89
C HIS A 87 9.30 -3.10 -14.66
N PRO A 88 8.29 -3.16 -15.55
CA PRO A 88 7.78 -1.99 -16.28
C PRO A 88 7.36 -0.82 -15.36
N ALA A 89 6.81 -1.11 -14.19
CA ALA A 89 6.48 -0.09 -13.20
C ALA A 89 7.72 0.66 -12.69
N THR A 90 8.88 0.00 -12.63
CA THR A 90 10.15 0.62 -12.22
C THR A 90 10.55 1.69 -13.23
N TYR A 91 10.53 1.38 -14.51
CA TYR A 91 10.83 2.37 -15.57
C TYR A 91 9.89 3.57 -15.54
N ALA A 92 8.58 3.31 -15.47
CA ALA A 92 7.58 4.38 -15.41
C ALA A 92 7.77 5.27 -14.18
N SER A 93 8.09 4.68 -13.02
CA SER A 93 8.31 5.42 -11.77
C SER A 93 9.58 6.26 -11.80
N PHE A 94 10.68 5.72 -12.32
CA PHE A 94 11.94 6.46 -12.45
C PHE A 94 11.83 7.59 -13.48
N LEU A 95 11.11 7.36 -14.59
CA LEU A 95 10.85 8.40 -15.57
C LEU A 95 9.96 9.52 -14.98
N ALA A 96 8.91 9.15 -14.25
CA ALA A 96 8.07 10.12 -13.54
C ALA A 96 8.88 10.93 -12.52
N PHE A 97 9.79 10.29 -11.78
CA PHE A 97 10.69 10.96 -10.86
C PHE A 97 11.64 11.92 -11.57
N GLY A 98 12.26 11.50 -12.69
CA GLY A 98 13.10 12.35 -13.52
C GLY A 98 12.36 13.59 -14.05
N LEU A 99 11.13 13.39 -14.58
CA LEU A 99 10.30 14.51 -15.02
C LEU A 99 9.89 15.44 -13.87
N LEU A 100 9.66 14.91 -12.67
CA LEU A 100 9.37 15.70 -11.48
C LEU A 100 10.56 16.62 -11.12
N LEU A 101 11.79 16.16 -11.26
CA LEU A 101 12.99 16.96 -11.05
C LEU A 101 13.17 18.03 -12.13
N VAL A 102 12.96 17.65 -13.41
CA VAL A 102 13.09 18.59 -14.54
C VAL A 102 11.98 19.66 -14.52
N ARG A 103 10.81 19.36 -13.97
CA ARG A 103 9.72 20.32 -13.84
C ARG A 103 10.12 21.59 -13.10
N ASN A 104 11.02 21.47 -12.15
CA ASN A 104 11.53 22.59 -11.37
C ASN A 104 12.81 23.12 -12.02
N SER A 105 12.98 24.43 -12.03
CA SER A 105 14.20 25.08 -12.54
C SER A 105 15.46 24.74 -11.73
N ASP A 106 15.27 24.23 -10.51
CA ASP A 106 16.34 23.78 -9.60
C ASP A 106 16.10 22.34 -9.15
N PRO A 107 16.57 21.33 -9.92
CA PRO A 107 16.45 19.93 -9.56
C PRO A 107 17.16 19.55 -8.25
N VAL A 108 18.31 20.19 -7.98
CA VAL A 108 19.10 19.90 -6.77
C VAL A 108 18.37 20.40 -5.53
N GLY A 109 17.84 21.63 -5.58
CA GLY A 109 17.01 22.17 -4.50
C GLY A 109 15.73 21.38 -4.28
N GLU A 110 15.13 20.77 -5.34
CA GLU A 110 13.98 19.90 -5.16
C GLU A 110 14.36 18.58 -4.46
N ILE A 111 15.49 17.98 -4.82
CA ILE A 111 16.03 16.79 -4.13
C ILE A 111 16.31 17.11 -2.66
N ASP A 112 16.99 18.24 -2.38
CA ASP A 112 17.28 18.67 -1.00
C ASP A 112 15.99 18.86 -0.20
N ARG A 113 14.97 19.50 -0.79
CA ARG A 113 13.65 19.66 -0.17
C ARG A 113 12.97 18.32 0.10
N MET A 114 13.00 17.37 -0.85
CA MET A 114 12.42 16.03 -0.65
C MET A 114 13.06 15.34 0.56
N PHE A 115 14.36 15.37 0.66
CA PHE A 115 15.09 14.68 1.71
C PHE A 115 15.12 15.44 3.04
N SER A 116 15.10 16.76 3.03
CA SER A 116 14.94 17.55 4.26
C SER A 116 13.58 17.31 4.93
N GLU A 117 12.54 17.11 4.13
CA GLU A 117 11.21 16.75 4.61
C GLU A 117 11.13 15.27 5.04
N ALA A 118 11.88 14.35 4.42
CA ALA A 118 11.83 12.91 4.62
C ALA A 118 13.20 12.32 5.02
N LYS A 119 13.77 12.83 6.11
CA LYS A 119 15.15 12.50 6.54
C LYS A 119 15.41 11.01 6.74
N LEU A 120 14.42 10.25 7.21
CA LEU A 120 14.59 8.81 7.42
C LEU A 120 14.72 8.02 6.11
N ILE A 121 14.28 8.57 4.99
CA ILE A 121 14.54 7.98 3.68
C ILE A 121 16.03 8.03 3.33
N LEU A 122 16.76 9.08 3.72
CA LEU A 122 18.21 9.13 3.52
C LEU A 122 18.92 8.00 4.25
N VAL A 123 18.51 7.70 5.50
CA VAL A 123 19.05 6.58 6.26
C VAL A 123 18.76 5.26 5.54
N TYR A 124 17.52 5.10 5.05
CA TYR A 124 17.17 3.92 4.26
C TYR A 124 18.02 3.80 3.00
N LEU A 125 18.16 4.87 2.22
CA LEU A 125 18.95 4.87 1.00
C LEU A 125 20.43 4.62 1.27
N ALA A 126 20.98 5.12 2.38
CA ALA A 126 22.35 4.80 2.80
C ALA A 126 22.48 3.29 3.08
N CYS A 127 21.60 2.69 3.88
CA CYS A 127 21.60 1.25 4.15
C CYS A 127 21.44 0.43 2.86
N TRP A 128 20.53 0.86 1.96
CA TRP A 128 20.34 0.22 0.66
C TRP A 128 21.58 0.33 -0.24
N SER A 129 22.28 1.47 -0.21
CA SER A 129 23.51 1.67 -0.98
C SER A 129 24.64 0.74 -0.52
N PHE A 130 24.77 0.50 0.79
CA PHE A 130 25.71 -0.52 1.31
C PHE A 130 25.39 -1.91 0.75
N LEU A 131 24.10 -2.29 0.72
CA LEU A 131 23.68 -3.55 0.12
C LEU A 131 23.99 -3.59 -1.39
N LEU A 132 23.76 -2.47 -2.11
CA LEU A 132 24.08 -2.37 -3.53
C LEU A 132 25.59 -2.58 -3.79
N VAL A 133 26.44 -1.94 -3.01
CA VAL A 133 27.92 -2.11 -3.09
C VAL A 133 28.29 -3.58 -2.89
N GLN A 134 27.71 -4.25 -1.89
CA GLN A 134 27.96 -5.68 -1.67
C GLN A 134 27.56 -6.52 -2.89
N MET A 135 26.40 -6.23 -3.51
CA MET A 135 25.95 -6.95 -4.69
C MET A 135 26.93 -6.81 -5.87
N PHE A 136 27.49 -5.60 -6.06
CA PHE A 136 28.54 -5.37 -7.07
C PHE A 136 29.84 -6.10 -6.74
N VAL A 137 30.32 -6.00 -5.51
CA VAL A 137 31.57 -6.65 -5.09
C VAL A 137 31.48 -8.18 -5.21
N LEU A 138 30.33 -8.76 -4.89
CA LEU A 138 30.09 -10.20 -4.98
C LEU A 138 29.54 -10.65 -6.35
N THR A 139 29.50 -9.77 -7.34
CA THR A 139 28.97 -10.03 -8.70
C THR A 139 27.59 -10.68 -8.72
N ARG A 140 26.74 -10.31 -7.74
CA ARG A 140 25.35 -10.81 -7.60
C ARG A 140 24.37 -9.97 -8.42
N PRO A 141 23.22 -10.53 -8.85
CA PRO A 141 22.22 -9.77 -9.61
C PRO A 141 21.56 -8.69 -8.74
N PHE A 142 21.89 -7.42 -8.97
CA PHE A 142 21.41 -6.27 -8.21
C PHE A 142 20.00 -5.80 -8.58
N THR A 143 19.42 -6.26 -9.69
CA THR A 143 18.07 -5.89 -10.12
C THR A 143 16.99 -6.30 -9.11
N VAL A 144 17.28 -7.34 -8.30
CA VAL A 144 16.42 -7.78 -7.19
C VAL A 144 16.18 -6.64 -6.20
N ILE A 145 17.25 -5.96 -5.78
CA ILE A 145 17.15 -4.90 -4.77
C ILE A 145 16.58 -3.59 -5.34
N ILE A 146 16.63 -3.38 -6.66
CA ILE A 146 16.00 -2.23 -7.31
C ILE A 146 14.48 -2.37 -7.28
N ASP A 147 13.94 -3.46 -7.84
CA ASP A 147 12.49 -3.66 -7.92
C ASP A 147 11.84 -3.87 -6.55
N THR A 148 12.49 -4.64 -5.67
CA THR A 148 11.90 -4.98 -4.37
C THR A 148 12.01 -3.84 -3.37
N PHE A 149 13.13 -3.11 -3.33
CA PHE A 149 13.42 -2.16 -2.26
C PHE A 149 13.50 -0.69 -2.72
N LEU A 150 14.03 -0.39 -3.91
CA LEU A 150 14.17 1.00 -4.36
C LEU A 150 12.89 1.54 -5.02
N LEU A 151 12.19 0.73 -5.81
CA LEU A 151 10.91 1.11 -6.44
C LEU A 151 9.88 1.67 -5.44
N PRO A 152 9.64 1.07 -4.26
CA PRO A 152 8.72 1.61 -3.25
C PRO A 152 9.06 3.03 -2.81
N VAL A 153 10.34 3.34 -2.68
CA VAL A 153 10.83 4.69 -2.28
C VAL A 153 10.55 5.71 -3.37
N VAL A 154 10.88 5.38 -4.61
CA VAL A 154 10.65 6.29 -5.75
C VAL A 154 9.16 6.59 -5.89
N LEU A 155 8.30 5.54 -5.79
CA LEU A 155 6.85 5.71 -5.79
C LEU A 155 6.37 6.65 -4.69
N CYS A 156 6.86 6.47 -3.45
CA CYS A 156 6.52 7.36 -2.34
C CYS A 156 6.91 8.81 -2.62
N LEU A 157 8.15 9.04 -3.05
CA LEU A 157 8.67 10.38 -3.30
C LEU A 157 7.84 11.11 -4.35
N VAL A 158 7.48 10.43 -5.45
CA VAL A 158 6.63 11.02 -6.49
C VAL A 158 5.21 11.25 -5.98
N ILE A 159 4.57 10.25 -5.35
CA ILE A 159 3.18 10.37 -4.85
C ILE A 159 3.07 11.51 -3.83
N TRP A 160 4.04 11.69 -2.96
CA TRP A 160 4.00 12.77 -1.97
C TRP A 160 4.09 14.17 -2.57
N ARG A 161 4.69 14.30 -3.75
CA ARG A 161 4.76 15.58 -4.50
C ARG A 161 3.53 15.86 -5.34
N LEU A 162 2.69 14.86 -5.61
CA LEU A 162 1.44 15.06 -6.32
C LEU A 162 0.41 15.81 -5.44
N GLN A 163 -0.30 16.75 -6.05
CA GLN A 163 -1.40 17.44 -5.40
C GLN A 163 -2.62 16.52 -5.24
N SER A 164 -3.51 16.88 -4.33
CA SER A 164 -4.73 16.10 -4.05
C SER A 164 -5.58 15.77 -5.29
N PRO A 165 -5.83 16.68 -6.24
CA PRO A 165 -6.57 16.35 -7.46
C PRO A 165 -5.83 15.35 -8.35
N GLN A 166 -4.50 15.45 -8.43
CA GLN A 166 -3.64 14.59 -9.24
C GLN A 166 -3.57 13.14 -8.72
N ARG A 167 -3.81 12.92 -7.42
CA ARG A 167 -3.85 11.58 -6.81
C ARG A 167 -5.15 10.82 -7.08
N LYS A 168 -6.26 11.52 -7.40
CA LYS A 168 -7.56 10.87 -7.63
C LYS A 168 -7.53 9.78 -8.69
N PRO A 169 -6.97 10.01 -9.91
CA PRO A 169 -6.91 8.95 -10.93
C PRO A 169 -6.09 7.75 -10.46
N LEU A 170 -5.03 7.96 -9.67
CA LEU A 170 -4.22 6.86 -9.11
C LEU A 170 -5.03 6.04 -8.11
N VAL A 171 -5.81 6.69 -7.24
CA VAL A 171 -6.72 6.00 -6.30
C VAL A 171 -7.76 5.18 -7.05
N TRP A 172 -8.36 5.74 -8.12
CA TRP A 172 -9.29 4.98 -8.97
C TRP A 172 -8.62 3.80 -9.65
N ALA A 173 -7.40 3.96 -10.15
CA ALA A 173 -6.62 2.86 -10.73
C ALA A 173 -6.40 1.73 -9.72
N VAL A 174 -6.08 2.05 -8.45
CA VAL A 174 -5.96 1.07 -7.39
C VAL A 174 -7.28 0.32 -7.17
N HIS A 175 -8.40 1.03 -7.02
CA HIS A 175 -9.70 0.38 -6.84
C HIS A 175 -10.06 -0.55 -8.01
N LEU A 176 -9.89 -0.08 -9.25
CA LEU A 176 -10.22 -0.83 -10.45
C LEU A 176 -9.31 -2.06 -10.62
N THR A 177 -8.00 -1.92 -10.41
CA THR A 177 -7.07 -3.05 -10.57
C THR A 177 -7.25 -4.09 -9.47
N ILE A 178 -7.55 -3.69 -8.23
CA ILE A 178 -7.87 -4.65 -7.16
C ILE A 178 -9.18 -5.36 -7.47
N LEU A 179 -10.23 -4.66 -7.89
CA LEU A 179 -11.51 -5.28 -8.26
C LEU A 179 -11.32 -6.24 -9.43
N LEU A 180 -10.55 -5.87 -10.44
CA LEU A 180 -10.20 -6.75 -11.56
C LEU A 180 -9.51 -8.04 -11.07
N ASN A 181 -8.56 -7.94 -10.14
CA ASN A 181 -7.90 -9.10 -9.55
C ASN A 181 -8.85 -9.97 -8.73
N VAL A 182 -9.77 -9.37 -7.98
CA VAL A 182 -10.79 -10.10 -7.22
C VAL A 182 -11.72 -10.86 -8.16
N CYS A 183 -12.24 -10.22 -9.22
CA CYS A 183 -13.08 -10.87 -10.23
C CYS A 183 -12.33 -12.00 -10.96
N ALA A 184 -11.09 -11.75 -11.37
CA ALA A 184 -10.22 -12.75 -11.99
C ALA A 184 -9.97 -13.94 -11.04
N GLY A 185 -9.74 -13.67 -9.75
CA GLY A 185 -9.55 -14.70 -8.74
C GLY A 185 -10.77 -15.59 -8.56
N TYR A 186 -11.98 -15.03 -8.56
CA TYR A 186 -13.22 -15.82 -8.56
C TYR A 186 -13.41 -16.59 -9.85
N TYR A 187 -13.15 -16.00 -11.01
CA TYR A 187 -13.20 -16.70 -12.28
C TYR A 187 -12.30 -17.95 -12.25
N GLU A 188 -11.03 -17.80 -11.86
CA GLU A 188 -10.10 -18.91 -11.72
C GLU A 188 -10.61 -19.97 -10.73
N TYR A 189 -11.18 -19.53 -9.60
CA TYR A 189 -11.67 -20.45 -8.55
C TYR A 189 -12.82 -21.33 -9.04
N PHE A 190 -13.80 -20.74 -9.73
CA PHE A 190 -14.98 -21.46 -10.20
C PHE A 190 -14.74 -22.22 -11.50
N SER A 191 -13.95 -21.66 -12.43
CA SER A 191 -13.64 -22.35 -13.69
C SER A 191 -12.64 -23.48 -13.55
N GLY A 192 -11.83 -23.47 -12.48
CA GLY A 192 -10.70 -24.39 -12.36
C GLY A 192 -9.53 -24.08 -13.29
N HIS A 193 -9.54 -22.97 -14.02
CA HIS A 193 -8.48 -22.59 -14.96
C HIS A 193 -7.78 -21.32 -14.49
N ARG A 194 -6.44 -21.34 -14.40
CA ARG A 194 -5.66 -20.14 -14.12
C ARG A 194 -5.51 -19.29 -15.38
N LEU A 195 -5.71 -17.98 -15.23
CA LEU A 195 -5.45 -17.01 -16.30
C LEU A 195 -3.94 -16.92 -16.59
N ILE A 196 -3.13 -17.02 -15.56
CA ILE A 196 -1.68 -17.00 -15.63
C ILE A 196 -1.14 -18.27 -14.99
N PRO A 197 -0.48 -19.18 -15.76
CA PRO A 197 0.12 -20.39 -15.21
C PRO A 197 1.14 -20.06 -14.13
N LEU A 198 1.11 -20.77 -13.01
CA LEU A 198 2.12 -20.63 -11.97
C LEU A 198 3.31 -21.51 -12.34
N THR A 199 4.43 -20.87 -12.59
CA THR A 199 5.70 -21.56 -12.88
C THR A 199 6.69 -21.34 -11.76
N LEU A 200 7.50 -22.33 -11.44
CA LEU A 200 8.68 -22.23 -10.59
C LEU A 200 9.90 -22.38 -11.49
N GLY A 201 10.53 -21.27 -11.87
CA GLY A 201 11.44 -21.23 -13.01
C GLY A 201 10.66 -21.56 -14.29
N ASP A 202 11.10 -22.56 -15.04
CA ASP A 202 10.46 -23.03 -16.28
C ASP A 202 9.48 -24.20 -16.05
N VAL A 203 9.31 -24.68 -14.80
CA VAL A 203 8.47 -25.82 -14.46
C VAL A 203 7.09 -25.37 -14.04
N LEU A 204 6.05 -25.89 -14.69
CA LEU A 204 4.66 -25.64 -14.32
C LEU A 204 4.31 -26.33 -12.99
N VAL A 205 3.79 -25.57 -12.02
CA VAL A 205 3.34 -26.10 -10.73
C VAL A 205 1.93 -26.66 -10.87
N VAL A 206 1.83 -27.98 -11.00
CA VAL A 206 0.56 -28.68 -11.23
C VAL A 206 -0.15 -29.06 -9.90
N GLY A 207 0.60 -29.22 -8.80
CA GLY A 207 0.10 -29.92 -7.58
C GLY A 207 -0.77 -29.08 -6.64
N GLU A 208 -0.78 -27.75 -6.73
CA GLU A 208 -1.55 -26.88 -5.84
C GLU A 208 -2.50 -25.97 -6.60
N TRP A 209 -3.80 -26.23 -6.44
CA TRP A 209 -4.82 -25.35 -7.01
C TRP A 209 -5.15 -24.20 -6.08
N ARG A 210 -4.77 -22.97 -6.48
CA ARG A 210 -5.12 -21.70 -5.85
C ARG A 210 -5.21 -20.64 -6.94
N SER A 211 -6.18 -19.75 -6.83
CA SER A 211 -6.24 -18.59 -7.69
C SER A 211 -5.07 -17.64 -7.43
N SER A 212 -4.57 -17.00 -8.45
CA SER A 212 -3.48 -15.99 -8.37
C SER A 212 -3.82 -14.69 -9.09
N ALA A 213 -4.79 -14.75 -9.97
CA ALA A 213 -5.20 -13.66 -10.85
C ALA A 213 -4.00 -13.00 -11.56
N PHE A 214 -4.04 -11.71 -11.81
CA PHE A 214 -2.93 -10.96 -12.44
C PHE A 214 -1.75 -10.71 -11.47
N LEU A 215 -1.93 -10.91 -10.16
CA LEU A 215 -0.86 -10.78 -9.17
C LEU A 215 0.15 -11.94 -9.21
N GLY A 216 -0.18 -13.01 -9.95
CA GLY A 216 0.74 -14.07 -10.34
C GLY A 216 1.10 -15.09 -9.25
N HIS A 217 0.89 -14.75 -7.97
CA HIS A 217 1.12 -15.66 -6.85
C HIS A 217 -0.01 -15.58 -5.83
N PRO A 218 -0.57 -16.71 -5.38
CA PRO A 218 -1.71 -16.73 -4.45
C PRO A 218 -1.46 -16.00 -3.13
N LEU A 219 -0.27 -16.11 -2.55
CA LEU A 219 0.08 -15.43 -1.30
C LEU A 219 0.21 -13.92 -1.49
N THR A 220 0.72 -13.47 -2.63
CA THR A 220 0.75 -12.05 -3.00
C THR A 220 -0.66 -11.52 -3.13
N ALA A 221 -1.53 -12.22 -3.88
CA ALA A 221 -2.92 -11.81 -4.09
C ALA A 221 -3.68 -11.68 -2.76
N SER A 222 -3.58 -12.69 -1.89
CA SER A 222 -4.24 -12.64 -0.57
C SER A 222 -3.69 -11.53 0.33
N GLY A 223 -2.37 -11.29 0.33
CA GLY A 223 -1.74 -10.22 1.11
C GLY A 223 -2.19 -8.82 0.67
N ILE A 224 -2.19 -8.58 -0.64
CA ILE A 224 -2.57 -7.27 -1.22
C ILE A 224 -4.06 -6.99 -1.05
N VAL A 225 -4.92 -7.98 -1.34
CA VAL A 225 -6.37 -7.82 -1.12
C VAL A 225 -6.68 -7.67 0.37
N GLY A 226 -5.96 -8.40 1.24
CA GLY A 226 -6.07 -8.21 2.70
C GLY A 226 -5.72 -6.80 3.16
N ALA A 227 -4.64 -6.21 2.64
CA ALA A 227 -4.28 -4.82 2.92
C ALA A 227 -5.33 -3.82 2.39
N TYR A 228 -5.89 -4.09 1.22
CA TYR A 228 -6.97 -3.28 0.65
C TYR A 228 -8.24 -3.34 1.52
N ILE A 229 -8.63 -4.52 2.01
CA ILE A 229 -9.75 -4.67 2.96
C ILE A 229 -9.53 -3.82 4.20
N LEU A 230 -8.34 -3.88 4.80
CA LEU A 230 -8.00 -3.08 5.98
C LEU A 230 -8.06 -1.57 5.67
N ALA A 231 -7.50 -1.13 4.53
CA ALA A 231 -7.57 0.27 4.11
C ALA A 231 -9.03 0.75 3.95
N MET A 232 -9.87 -0.03 3.29
CA MET A 232 -11.30 0.28 3.07
C MET A 232 -12.11 0.27 4.36
N THR A 233 -11.75 -0.58 5.31
CA THR A 233 -12.40 -0.64 6.63
C THR A 233 -12.05 0.58 7.47
N LEU A 234 -10.78 0.99 7.46
CA LEU A 234 -10.24 2.07 8.30
C LEU A 234 -10.57 3.46 7.76
N ARG A 235 -10.36 3.69 6.46
CA ARG A 235 -10.54 4.99 5.81
C ARG A 235 -11.05 4.82 4.38
N PRO A 236 -12.35 4.97 4.13
CA PRO A 236 -12.91 4.85 2.78
C PRO A 236 -12.61 6.12 1.96
N VAL A 237 -11.52 6.12 1.22
CA VAL A 237 -11.21 7.16 0.23
C VAL A 237 -12.02 6.88 -1.04
N LEU A 238 -12.74 7.85 -1.55
CA LEU A 238 -13.68 7.80 -2.69
C LEU A 238 -14.93 6.93 -2.52
N CYS A 239 -14.88 5.84 -1.76
CA CYS A 239 -16.02 4.95 -1.48
C CYS A 239 -16.59 5.24 -0.08
N SER A 240 -17.02 6.47 0.18
CA SER A 240 -17.55 6.86 1.50
C SER A 240 -18.93 6.30 1.78
N ALA A 241 -19.73 5.99 0.74
CA ALA A 241 -21.04 5.39 0.90
C ALA A 241 -20.94 3.96 1.43
N ALA A 242 -21.52 3.72 2.60
CA ALA A 242 -21.51 2.40 3.24
C ALA A 242 -22.15 1.32 2.35
N MET A 243 -23.17 1.67 1.58
CA MET A 243 -23.88 0.77 0.65
C MET A 243 -22.96 0.17 -0.43
N ILE A 244 -21.92 0.88 -0.87
CA ILE A 244 -20.95 0.38 -1.87
C ILE A 244 -19.77 -0.30 -1.16
N ARG A 245 -19.30 0.30 -0.08
CA ARG A 245 -18.11 -0.15 0.64
C ARG A 245 -18.28 -1.52 1.28
N ILE A 246 -19.43 -1.77 1.91
CA ILE A 246 -19.66 -3.02 2.65
C ILE A 246 -19.71 -4.23 1.71
N PRO A 247 -20.51 -4.23 0.61
CA PRO A 247 -20.46 -5.31 -0.38
C PRO A 247 -19.07 -5.51 -0.99
N LEU A 248 -18.33 -4.42 -1.24
CA LEU A 248 -16.97 -4.51 -1.77
C LEU A 248 -16.01 -5.19 -0.80
N ILE A 249 -16.07 -4.85 0.50
CA ILE A 249 -15.28 -5.52 1.53
C ILE A 249 -15.67 -7.01 1.63
N ALA A 250 -16.96 -7.33 1.61
CA ALA A 250 -17.44 -8.71 1.63
C ALA A 250 -16.97 -9.52 0.42
N LEU A 251 -17.04 -8.93 -0.78
CA LEU A 251 -16.51 -9.52 -2.01
C LEU A 251 -15.00 -9.78 -1.90
N CYS A 252 -14.24 -8.83 -1.40
CA CYS A 252 -12.81 -8.98 -1.20
C CYS A 252 -12.48 -10.05 -0.12
N LEU A 253 -13.24 -10.12 0.99
CA LEU A 253 -13.06 -11.15 2.01
C LEU A 253 -13.29 -12.56 1.45
N GLY A 254 -14.35 -12.75 0.65
CA GLY A 254 -14.58 -14.03 -0.03
C GLY A 254 -13.44 -14.39 -0.98
N SER A 255 -12.85 -13.44 -1.68
CA SER A 255 -11.72 -13.71 -2.59
C SER A 255 -10.46 -14.19 -1.87
N LEU A 256 -10.26 -13.84 -0.58
CA LEU A 256 -9.13 -14.39 0.21
C LEU A 256 -9.20 -15.91 0.33
N MET A 257 -10.41 -16.47 0.33
CA MET A 257 -10.61 -17.94 0.31
C MET A 257 -10.21 -18.53 -1.05
N ALA A 258 -10.58 -17.89 -2.15
CA ALA A 258 -10.20 -18.30 -3.50
C ALA A 258 -8.67 -18.26 -3.70
N PHE A 259 -7.99 -17.23 -3.20
CA PHE A 259 -6.53 -17.14 -3.21
C PHE A 259 -5.86 -18.11 -2.21
N GLY A 260 -6.57 -18.52 -1.18
CA GLY A 260 -6.12 -19.55 -0.24
C GLY A 260 -4.93 -19.16 0.64
N GLY A 261 -4.71 -17.87 0.89
CA GLY A 261 -3.67 -17.36 1.78
C GLY A 261 -4.10 -17.37 3.25
N ARG A 262 -3.94 -18.51 3.95
CA ARG A 262 -4.37 -18.72 5.36
C ARG A 262 -3.87 -17.61 6.29
N THR A 263 -2.57 -17.30 6.22
CA THR A 263 -1.95 -16.26 7.06
C THR A 263 -2.59 -14.88 6.85
N ALA A 264 -2.78 -14.46 5.60
CA ALA A 264 -3.41 -13.18 5.30
C ALA A 264 -4.87 -13.15 5.78
N LEU A 265 -5.65 -14.22 5.51
CA LEU A 265 -7.03 -14.32 5.94
C LEU A 265 -7.16 -14.22 7.46
N VAL A 266 -6.42 -15.05 8.20
CA VAL A 266 -6.46 -15.06 9.68
C VAL A 266 -6.02 -13.71 10.24
N THR A 267 -4.93 -13.14 9.72
CA THR A 267 -4.45 -11.84 10.19
C THR A 267 -5.47 -10.72 9.93
N VAL A 268 -6.07 -10.68 8.75
CA VAL A 268 -7.11 -9.69 8.40
C VAL A 268 -8.33 -9.85 9.32
N LEU A 269 -8.81 -11.08 9.53
CA LEU A 269 -9.95 -11.33 10.43
C LEU A 269 -9.65 -10.94 11.87
N LEU A 270 -8.46 -11.27 12.39
CA LEU A 270 -8.03 -10.85 13.74
C LEU A 270 -7.95 -9.33 13.88
N LEU A 271 -7.36 -8.65 12.89
CA LEU A 271 -7.27 -7.19 12.90
C LEU A 271 -8.65 -6.54 12.78
N MET A 272 -9.53 -7.05 11.91
CA MET A 272 -10.90 -6.55 11.79
C MET A 272 -11.71 -6.80 13.07
N SER A 273 -11.54 -7.96 13.71
CA SER A 273 -12.19 -8.28 15.01
C SER A 273 -11.71 -7.34 16.11
N PHE A 274 -10.40 -7.08 16.18
CA PHE A 274 -9.83 -6.14 17.14
C PHE A 274 -10.36 -4.71 16.93
N LEU A 275 -10.39 -4.25 15.67
CA LEU A 275 -10.93 -2.93 15.32
C LEU A 275 -12.42 -2.83 15.61
N GLY A 276 -13.18 -3.89 15.34
CA GLY A 276 -14.61 -4.00 15.65
C GLY A 276 -14.88 -3.97 17.17
N ALA A 277 -14.08 -4.73 17.94
CA ALA A 277 -14.17 -4.74 19.39
C ALA A 277 -13.84 -3.36 20.00
N ALA A 278 -12.79 -2.68 19.48
CA ALA A 278 -12.43 -1.33 19.89
C ALA A 278 -13.57 -0.33 19.62
N GLU A 279 -14.25 -0.45 18.48
CA GLU A 279 -15.38 0.41 18.15
C GLU A 279 -16.61 0.08 19.01
N ALA A 280 -16.92 -1.20 19.23
CA ALA A 280 -17.97 -1.64 20.13
C ALA A 280 -17.76 -1.08 21.56
N PHE A 281 -16.53 -1.13 22.06
CA PHE A 281 -16.18 -0.56 23.36
C PHE A 281 -16.37 0.97 23.42
N ARG A 282 -16.10 1.69 22.32
CA ARG A 282 -16.40 3.13 22.23
C ARG A 282 -17.91 3.40 22.28
N ILE A 283 -18.71 2.54 21.63
CA ILE A 283 -20.18 2.64 21.67
C ILE A 283 -20.68 2.40 23.09
N LEU A 284 -20.18 1.37 23.78
CA LEU A 284 -20.51 1.09 25.18
C LEU A 284 -20.12 2.25 26.11
N ARG A 285 -19.05 3.00 25.78
CA ARG A 285 -18.65 4.22 26.51
C ARG A 285 -19.48 5.46 26.16
N GLY A 286 -20.57 5.31 25.40
CA GLY A 286 -21.51 6.40 25.12
C GLY A 286 -21.33 7.10 23.77
N LYS A 287 -20.53 6.56 22.85
CA LYS A 287 -20.49 7.07 21.48
C LYS A 287 -21.86 6.87 20.83
N ARG A 288 -22.49 7.96 20.41
CA ARG A 288 -23.80 7.91 19.74
C ARG A 288 -23.65 7.30 18.35
N VAL A 289 -24.47 6.32 18.05
CA VAL A 289 -24.58 5.68 16.73
C VAL A 289 -25.97 5.97 16.19
N SER A 290 -26.06 6.29 14.90
CA SER A 290 -27.37 6.53 14.28
C SER A 290 -28.16 5.22 14.18
N LEU A 291 -29.46 5.27 14.43
CA LEU A 291 -30.35 4.11 14.36
C LEU A 291 -30.28 3.39 12.99
N PRO A 292 -30.24 4.10 11.83
CA PRO A 292 -30.06 3.45 10.54
C PRO A 292 -28.74 2.65 10.42
N THR A 293 -27.65 3.12 11.06
CA THR A 293 -26.38 2.39 11.07
C THR A 293 -26.50 1.08 11.87
N VAL A 294 -27.17 1.11 13.00
CA VAL A 294 -27.41 -0.09 13.82
C VAL A 294 -28.24 -1.12 13.06
N ILE A 295 -29.39 -0.69 12.51
CA ILE A 295 -30.27 -1.58 11.73
C ILE A 295 -29.50 -2.14 10.51
N GLY A 296 -28.81 -1.29 9.76
CA GLY A 296 -28.03 -1.71 8.60
C GLY A 296 -26.92 -2.72 8.95
N THR A 297 -26.27 -2.55 10.12
CA THR A 297 -25.27 -3.50 10.61
C THR A 297 -25.89 -4.86 10.96
N ILE A 298 -27.04 -4.86 11.65
CA ILE A 298 -27.76 -6.09 12.01
C ILE A 298 -28.21 -6.83 10.74
N CYS A 299 -28.86 -6.13 9.80
CA CYS A 299 -29.25 -6.72 8.49
C CYS A 299 -28.06 -7.30 7.75
N LEU A 300 -26.93 -6.59 7.72
CA LEU A 300 -25.72 -7.07 7.07
C LEU A 300 -25.17 -8.33 7.73
N LEU A 301 -25.12 -8.38 9.07
CA LEU A 301 -24.65 -9.56 9.80
C LEU A 301 -25.56 -10.77 9.52
N PHE A 302 -26.87 -10.55 9.44
CA PHE A 302 -27.81 -11.59 9.08
C PHE A 302 -27.61 -12.11 7.65
N VAL A 303 -27.51 -11.20 6.67
CA VAL A 303 -27.24 -11.55 5.25
C VAL A 303 -25.89 -12.23 5.10
N ALA A 304 -24.86 -11.75 5.78
CA ALA A 304 -23.54 -12.36 5.76
C ALA A 304 -23.56 -13.77 6.37
N GLY A 305 -24.23 -13.94 7.51
CA GLY A 305 -24.40 -15.25 8.17
C GLY A 305 -25.15 -16.24 7.28
N ALA A 306 -26.26 -15.83 6.68
CA ALA A 306 -27.02 -16.65 5.73
C ALA A 306 -26.18 -16.99 4.49
N GLY A 307 -25.41 -16.03 3.96
CA GLY A 307 -24.51 -16.24 2.82
C GLY A 307 -23.37 -17.22 3.14
N ILE A 308 -22.79 -17.12 4.34
CA ILE A 308 -21.75 -18.07 4.81
C ILE A 308 -22.34 -19.46 4.97
N PHE A 309 -23.53 -19.57 5.55
CA PHE A 309 -24.23 -20.86 5.71
C PHE A 309 -24.52 -21.51 4.36
N ALA A 310 -25.10 -20.75 3.42
CA ALA A 310 -25.37 -21.23 2.07
C ALA A 310 -24.08 -21.64 1.33
N ALA A 311 -22.99 -20.88 1.47
CA ALA A 311 -21.71 -21.19 0.88
C ALA A 311 -21.08 -22.47 1.48
N TYR A 312 -21.30 -22.71 2.78
CA TYR A 312 -20.90 -23.95 3.44
C TYR A 312 -21.69 -25.15 2.91
N ASP A 313 -23.01 -25.04 2.82
CA ASP A 313 -23.88 -26.09 2.31
C ASP A 313 -23.59 -26.42 0.84
N LEU A 314 -23.21 -25.45 0.04
CA LEU A 314 -22.77 -25.63 -1.35
C LEU A 314 -21.34 -26.17 -1.49
N GLY A 315 -20.62 -26.50 -0.41
CA GLY A 315 -19.24 -27.01 -0.44
C GLY A 315 -18.20 -26.01 -0.94
N ILE A 316 -18.53 -24.72 -1.00
CA ILE A 316 -17.58 -23.68 -1.47
C ILE A 316 -16.34 -23.63 -0.57
N PHE A 317 -16.50 -23.94 0.71
CA PHE A 317 -15.41 -23.96 1.68
C PHE A 317 -14.59 -25.25 1.72
N ASP A 318 -15.00 -26.32 1.05
CA ASP A 318 -14.37 -27.64 1.18
C ASP A 318 -12.89 -27.62 0.83
N LYS A 319 -12.53 -26.96 -0.29
CA LYS A 319 -11.13 -26.79 -0.69
C LYS A 319 -10.30 -26.05 0.36
N MET A 320 -10.90 -25.09 1.06
CA MET A 320 -10.26 -24.33 2.11
C MET A 320 -10.15 -25.12 3.40
N LEU A 321 -11.23 -25.82 3.81
CA LEU A 321 -11.27 -26.66 5.01
C LEU A 321 -10.27 -27.82 4.92
N LEU A 322 -10.18 -28.48 3.76
CA LEU A 322 -9.15 -29.49 3.47
C LEU A 322 -7.73 -28.97 3.63
N ARG A 323 -7.51 -27.68 3.38
CA ARG A 323 -6.20 -27.04 3.57
C ARG A 323 -5.91 -26.66 5.01
N PHE A 324 -6.92 -26.39 5.83
CA PHE A 324 -6.75 -26.20 7.27
C PHE A 324 -6.53 -27.52 8.00
N SER A 325 -7.13 -28.61 7.51
CA SER A 325 -6.94 -29.95 8.09
C SER A 325 -5.60 -30.60 7.69
N SER A 326 -4.99 -30.19 6.55
CA SER A 326 -3.73 -30.72 6.07
C SER A 326 -2.70 -29.60 5.90
N ASP A 327 -1.62 -29.67 6.66
CA ASP A 327 -0.51 -28.70 6.59
C ASP A 327 0.36 -28.88 5.33
N LYS A 328 0.24 -30.02 4.63
CA LYS A 328 1.02 -30.41 3.41
C LYS A 328 2.53 -30.11 3.53
N GLY A 329 3.08 -30.22 4.76
CA GLY A 329 4.50 -30.03 5.01
C GLY A 329 4.93 -28.56 5.23
N SER A 330 4.00 -27.59 5.30
CA SER A 330 4.36 -26.17 5.55
C SER A 330 5.01 -25.95 6.93
N ALA A 331 4.61 -26.70 7.98
CA ALA A 331 5.30 -26.65 9.27
C ALA A 331 6.71 -27.23 9.14
N LEU A 332 6.89 -28.35 8.46
CA LEU A 332 8.20 -28.95 8.21
C LEU A 332 9.12 -28.02 7.44
N ALA A 333 8.61 -27.30 6.41
CA ALA A 333 9.38 -26.31 5.67
C ALA A 333 9.88 -25.15 6.56
N ARG A 334 9.10 -24.75 7.57
CA ARG A 334 9.54 -23.73 8.54
C ARG A 334 10.65 -24.24 9.45
N PHE A 335 10.53 -25.48 9.95
CA PHE A 335 11.62 -26.10 10.72
C PHE A 335 12.87 -26.27 9.85
N ALA A 336 12.73 -26.76 8.62
CA ALA A 336 13.83 -26.88 7.66
C ALA A 336 14.48 -25.51 7.35
N THR A 337 13.72 -24.41 7.40
CA THR A 337 14.27 -23.05 7.24
C THR A 337 15.24 -22.68 8.38
N PHE A 338 14.96 -23.07 9.62
CA PHE A 338 15.89 -22.88 10.74
C PHE A 338 17.05 -23.86 10.68
N ASP A 339 16.79 -25.11 10.29
CA ASP A 339 17.80 -26.13 10.09
C ASP A 339 18.83 -25.73 9.02
N LEU A 340 18.38 -25.05 7.95
CA LEU A 340 19.27 -24.51 6.93
C LEU A 340 20.38 -23.64 7.50
N LEU A 341 20.10 -22.83 8.54
CA LEU A 341 21.12 -21.98 9.15
C LEU A 341 22.21 -22.78 9.86
N SER A 342 21.89 -23.94 10.43
CA SER A 342 22.85 -24.80 11.15
C SER A 342 23.93 -25.40 10.24
N HIS A 343 23.69 -25.41 8.91
CA HIS A 343 24.62 -25.95 7.91
C HIS A 343 25.71 -24.96 7.46
N PHE A 344 25.66 -23.71 7.97
CA PHE A 344 26.66 -22.69 7.66
C PHE A 344 27.51 -22.33 8.85
N ASP A 345 28.80 -22.10 8.61
CA ASP A 345 29.70 -21.55 9.62
C ASP A 345 29.30 -20.10 9.95
N TRP A 346 29.59 -19.69 11.19
CA TRP A 346 29.30 -18.34 11.65
C TRP A 346 29.86 -17.26 10.72
N TYR A 347 31.10 -17.45 10.24
CA TYR A 347 31.75 -16.53 9.31
C TYR A 347 30.99 -16.40 7.99
N GLU A 348 30.50 -17.51 7.45
CA GLU A 348 29.67 -17.50 6.23
C GLU A 348 28.35 -16.73 6.45
N LEU A 349 27.71 -16.93 7.60
CA LEU A 349 26.47 -16.21 7.94
C LEU A 349 26.70 -14.70 8.10
N VAL A 350 27.85 -14.27 8.60
CA VAL A 350 28.16 -12.84 8.80
C VAL A 350 28.27 -12.11 7.46
N ILE A 351 28.96 -12.69 6.48
CA ILE A 351 29.26 -12.05 5.17
C ILE A 351 28.18 -12.39 4.13
N GLY A 352 27.56 -13.54 4.25
CA GLY A 352 26.59 -14.13 3.33
C GLY A 352 27.19 -15.36 2.62
N PRO A 353 26.55 -16.54 2.81
CA PRO A 353 27.00 -17.80 2.24
C PRO A 353 27.09 -17.80 0.71
N ASN A 354 27.82 -18.78 0.16
CA ASN A 354 27.88 -18.98 -1.27
C ASN A 354 26.52 -19.39 -1.83
N PRO A 355 25.96 -18.67 -2.84
CA PRO A 355 24.63 -18.95 -3.41
C PRO A 355 24.47 -20.38 -3.96
N VAL A 356 25.54 -20.95 -4.53
CA VAL A 356 25.49 -22.31 -5.09
C VAL A 356 25.28 -23.33 -3.95
N ARG A 357 26.00 -23.17 -2.82
CA ARG A 357 25.84 -24.01 -1.62
C ARG A 357 24.46 -23.83 -1.00
N VAL A 358 23.96 -22.57 -0.94
CA VAL A 358 22.60 -22.27 -0.46
C VAL A 358 21.55 -23.01 -1.28
N ASN A 359 21.61 -22.91 -2.61
CA ASN A 359 20.64 -23.58 -3.49
C ASN A 359 20.69 -25.10 -3.35
N ALA A 360 21.90 -25.69 -3.23
CA ALA A 360 22.06 -27.13 -3.02
C ALA A 360 21.44 -27.59 -1.69
N LEU A 361 21.69 -26.87 -0.61
CA LEU A 361 21.12 -27.17 0.71
C LEU A 361 19.59 -26.96 0.74
N GLN A 362 19.07 -25.93 0.08
CA GLN A 362 17.63 -25.73 -0.05
C GLN A 362 16.96 -26.90 -0.76
N ALA A 363 17.54 -27.39 -1.85
CA ALA A 363 17.04 -28.56 -2.57
C ALA A 363 17.09 -29.82 -1.69
N GLN A 364 18.16 -30.01 -0.92
CA GLN A 364 18.39 -31.14 -0.03
C GLN A 364 17.39 -31.15 1.15
N LEU A 365 17.09 -29.98 1.70
CA LEU A 365 16.13 -29.80 2.81
C LEU A 365 14.66 -29.68 2.33
N GLY A 366 14.38 -29.84 1.04
CA GLY A 366 13.03 -29.76 0.49
C GLY A 366 12.46 -28.35 0.42
N LEU A 367 13.31 -27.30 0.54
CA LEU A 367 12.93 -25.89 0.45
C LEU A 367 12.86 -25.39 -1.00
N ASN A 368 12.34 -26.22 -1.92
CA ASN A 368 12.29 -25.95 -3.37
C ASN A 368 11.44 -24.73 -3.71
N TYR A 369 10.46 -24.37 -2.85
CA TYR A 369 9.61 -23.21 -3.03
C TYR A 369 10.18 -21.92 -2.40
N GLY A 370 11.40 -22.00 -1.83
CA GLY A 370 12.10 -20.90 -1.19
C GLY A 370 11.95 -20.87 0.35
N ILE A 371 12.57 -19.89 0.98
CA ILE A 371 12.63 -19.73 2.44
C ILE A 371 11.43 -18.94 2.92
N GLU A 372 10.56 -19.58 3.73
CA GLU A 372 9.30 -18.97 4.25
C GLU A 372 9.52 -17.96 5.39
N ASN A 373 10.65 -17.30 5.43
CA ASN A 373 10.94 -16.24 6.39
C ASN A 373 11.86 -15.20 5.74
N PHE A 374 11.40 -13.96 5.67
CA PHE A 374 12.13 -12.86 5.03
C PHE A 374 13.51 -12.64 5.68
N TRP A 375 13.58 -12.62 7.01
CA TRP A 375 14.82 -12.33 7.74
C TRP A 375 15.86 -13.42 7.49
N ILE A 376 15.46 -14.67 7.61
CA ILE A 376 16.36 -15.81 7.35
C ILE A 376 16.80 -15.82 5.90
N SER A 377 15.87 -15.55 4.98
CA SER A 377 16.21 -15.44 3.55
C SER A 377 17.23 -14.32 3.29
N CYS A 378 17.06 -13.16 3.92
CA CYS A 378 18.03 -12.06 3.79
C CYS A 378 19.40 -12.43 4.40
N VAL A 379 19.44 -13.10 5.55
CA VAL A 379 20.71 -13.54 6.16
C VAL A 379 21.45 -14.50 5.24
N VAL A 380 20.73 -15.46 4.66
CA VAL A 380 21.34 -16.42 3.74
C VAL A 380 21.74 -15.78 2.39
N GLN A 381 21.03 -14.73 1.96
CA GLN A 381 21.36 -14.04 0.71
C GLN A 381 22.43 -12.97 0.87
N PHE A 382 22.40 -12.19 1.96
CA PHE A 382 23.20 -10.96 2.10
C PHE A 382 24.15 -11.00 3.28
N GLY A 383 24.00 -11.96 4.19
CA GLY A 383 24.70 -12.03 5.47
C GLY A 383 24.05 -11.19 6.57
N ILE A 384 24.40 -11.45 7.81
CA ILE A 384 23.84 -10.80 9.01
C ILE A 384 24.07 -9.29 8.98
N ILE A 385 25.27 -8.83 8.62
CA ILE A 385 25.62 -7.40 8.59
C ILE A 385 24.67 -6.63 7.68
N HIS A 386 24.55 -7.05 6.42
CA HIS A 386 23.72 -6.35 5.43
C HIS A 386 22.22 -6.52 5.69
N THR A 387 21.82 -7.68 6.24
CA THR A 387 20.43 -7.89 6.69
C THR A 387 20.06 -6.97 7.83
N THR A 388 20.97 -6.76 8.79
CA THR A 388 20.73 -5.81 9.89
C THR A 388 20.64 -4.39 9.39
N LEU A 389 21.55 -3.95 8.52
CA LEU A 389 21.50 -2.62 7.89
C LEU A 389 20.22 -2.43 7.09
N LEU A 390 19.82 -3.41 6.26
CA LEU A 390 18.56 -3.36 5.51
C LEU A 390 17.37 -3.29 6.44
N THR A 391 17.36 -4.04 7.54
CA THR A 391 16.27 -4.02 8.53
C THR A 391 16.16 -2.65 9.20
N VAL A 392 17.28 -2.05 9.62
CA VAL A 392 17.31 -0.68 10.17
C VAL A 392 16.79 0.32 9.14
N GLY A 393 17.24 0.21 7.90
CA GLY A 393 16.74 1.04 6.80
C GLY A 393 15.23 0.89 6.59
N LEU A 394 14.71 -0.34 6.54
CA LEU A 394 13.27 -0.62 6.39
C LEU A 394 12.46 -0.05 7.56
N VAL A 395 12.94 -0.16 8.79
CA VAL A 395 12.28 0.46 9.95
C VAL A 395 12.22 1.98 9.77
N CYS A 396 13.32 2.62 9.37
CA CYS A 396 13.35 4.05 9.10
C CYS A 396 12.34 4.43 7.99
N PHE A 397 12.28 3.67 6.91
CA PHE A 397 11.34 3.87 5.83
C PHE A 397 9.89 3.73 6.27
N PHE A 398 9.55 2.68 7.03
CA PHE A 398 8.21 2.48 7.57
C PHE A 398 7.80 3.59 8.54
N VAL A 399 8.70 4.03 9.41
CA VAL A 399 8.44 5.17 10.31
C VAL A 399 8.14 6.44 9.51
N GLU A 400 8.88 6.69 8.42
CA GLU A 400 8.63 7.86 7.58
C GLU A 400 7.27 7.78 6.87
N ILE A 401 6.88 6.61 6.40
CA ILE A 401 5.55 6.38 5.82
C ILE A 401 4.46 6.61 6.87
N LEU A 402 4.59 6.04 8.07
CA LEU A 402 3.60 6.18 9.13
C LEU A 402 3.43 7.62 9.62
N LYS A 403 4.50 8.43 9.61
CA LYS A 403 4.40 9.86 9.90
C LYS A 403 3.49 10.61 8.92
N ARG A 404 3.40 10.14 7.67
CA ARG A 404 2.65 10.77 6.56
C ARG A 404 1.34 10.08 6.24
N ALA A 405 1.16 8.87 6.73
CA ALA A 405 -0.08 8.11 6.60
C ALA A 405 -1.04 8.40 7.77
N ASP A 406 -2.30 8.02 7.60
CA ASP A 406 -3.26 7.96 8.69
C ASP A 406 -2.71 7.03 9.79
N PRO A 407 -2.87 7.38 11.08
CA PRO A 407 -2.44 6.50 12.17
C PRO A 407 -2.94 5.05 12.04
N ALA A 408 -4.09 4.84 11.43
CA ALA A 408 -4.66 3.52 11.20
C ALA A 408 -3.83 2.62 10.25
N ALA A 409 -2.85 3.18 9.51
CA ALA A 409 -1.95 2.41 8.63
C ALA A 409 -1.11 1.36 9.38
N TRP A 410 -1.01 1.45 10.74
CA TRP A 410 -0.37 0.41 11.55
C TRP A 410 -0.93 -0.99 11.30
N ALA A 411 -2.24 -1.11 11.00
CA ALA A 411 -2.86 -2.41 10.76
C ALA A 411 -2.31 -3.07 9.49
N ILE A 412 -2.06 -2.29 8.43
CA ILE A 412 -1.41 -2.81 7.22
C ILE A 412 0.06 -3.13 7.49
N MET A 413 0.75 -2.34 8.30
CA MET A 413 2.13 -2.65 8.70
C MET A 413 2.24 -3.97 9.46
N VAL A 414 1.31 -4.24 10.38
CA VAL A 414 1.23 -5.54 11.06
C VAL A 414 1.01 -6.67 10.05
N LEU A 415 0.11 -6.50 9.10
CA LEU A 415 -0.11 -7.50 8.06
C LEU A 415 1.17 -7.74 7.24
N ILE A 416 1.90 -6.69 6.83
CA ILE A 416 3.18 -6.81 6.12
C ILE A 416 4.20 -7.60 6.95
N LEU A 417 4.34 -7.29 8.24
CA LEU A 417 5.29 -7.98 9.12
C LEU A 417 4.94 -9.46 9.30
N VAL A 418 3.65 -9.78 9.47
CA VAL A 418 3.19 -11.17 9.58
C VAL A 418 3.43 -11.95 8.29
N ILE A 419 3.17 -11.34 7.13
CA ILE A 419 3.46 -11.95 5.82
C ILE A 419 4.98 -12.14 5.64
N ALA A 420 5.79 -11.16 5.99
CA ALA A 420 7.24 -11.25 5.91
C ALA A 420 7.80 -12.39 6.79
N ALA A 421 7.23 -12.59 7.98
CA ALA A 421 7.67 -13.63 8.90
C ALA A 421 7.20 -15.04 8.53
N SER A 422 6.19 -15.18 7.65
CA SER A 422 5.50 -16.46 7.45
C SER A 422 5.33 -16.88 5.99
N SER A 423 5.94 -16.17 5.05
CA SER A 423 5.82 -16.52 3.63
C SER A 423 7.07 -16.16 2.82
N VAL A 424 7.20 -16.78 1.66
CA VAL A 424 8.26 -16.51 0.68
C VAL A 424 8.11 -15.12 0.02
N SER A 425 7.01 -14.43 0.28
CA SER A 425 6.57 -13.26 -0.48
C SER A 425 7.59 -12.13 -0.65
N PHE A 426 8.47 -11.91 0.30
CA PHE A 426 9.51 -10.86 0.23
C PHE A 426 10.93 -11.43 0.06
N SER A 427 11.05 -12.76 0.02
CA SER A 427 12.34 -13.47 -0.01
C SER A 427 12.94 -13.55 -1.41
N SER A 428 12.16 -13.24 -2.42
CA SER A 428 12.56 -13.29 -3.84
C SER A 428 12.29 -11.95 -4.52
N LYS A 429 12.80 -11.78 -5.72
CA LYS A 429 12.54 -10.62 -6.56
C LYS A 429 11.06 -10.49 -6.85
N ASN A 430 10.44 -9.43 -6.34
CA ASN A 430 9.03 -9.12 -6.56
C ASN A 430 8.74 -7.63 -6.31
N ILE A 431 7.53 -7.21 -6.68
CA ILE A 431 7.05 -5.83 -6.52
C ILE A 431 5.99 -5.71 -5.41
N GLN A 432 5.77 -6.76 -4.62
CA GLN A 432 4.71 -6.79 -3.61
C GLN A 432 4.87 -5.68 -2.56
N PHE A 433 6.12 -5.36 -2.20
CA PHE A 433 6.38 -4.28 -1.27
C PHE A 433 5.91 -2.92 -1.83
N ALA A 434 6.16 -2.64 -3.12
CA ALA A 434 5.65 -1.46 -3.80
C ALA A 434 4.12 -1.40 -3.80
N GLN A 435 3.43 -2.55 -3.99
CA GLN A 435 1.97 -2.63 -3.93
C GLN A 435 1.43 -2.21 -2.55
N PHE A 436 2.01 -2.71 -1.45
CA PHE A 436 1.63 -2.28 -0.11
C PHE A 436 1.84 -0.78 0.11
N ILE A 437 2.97 -0.26 -0.35
CA ILE A 437 3.30 1.15 -0.20
C ILE A 437 2.32 2.05 -0.99
N ILE A 438 1.95 1.66 -2.20
CA ILE A 438 0.91 2.34 -2.99
C ILE A 438 -0.42 2.35 -2.22
N LEU A 439 -0.84 1.21 -1.65
CA LEU A 439 -2.08 1.13 -0.86
C LEU A 439 -2.05 2.08 0.33
N ILE A 440 -0.97 2.12 1.10
CA ILE A 440 -0.85 3.00 2.26
C ILE A 440 -0.84 4.46 1.85
N THR A 441 -0.02 4.83 0.87
CA THR A 441 0.19 6.24 0.49
C THR A 441 -1.01 6.86 -0.22
N LEU A 442 -1.75 6.08 -1.01
CA LEU A 442 -2.92 6.55 -1.75
C LEU A 442 -4.24 6.40 -1.00
N LEU A 443 -4.42 5.29 -0.25
CA LEU A 443 -5.69 5.01 0.42
C LEU A 443 -5.75 5.49 1.86
N LEU A 444 -4.59 5.68 2.53
CA LEU A 444 -4.51 6.12 3.91
C LEU A 444 -3.67 7.40 4.06
N PRO A 445 -3.93 8.48 3.31
CA PRO A 445 -3.21 9.73 3.52
C PRO A 445 -3.58 10.34 4.88
N ARG A 446 -2.61 10.93 5.58
CA ARG A 446 -2.82 11.56 6.90
C ARG A 446 -3.84 12.70 6.88
N TYR A 447 -3.87 13.43 5.78
CA TYR A 447 -4.84 14.50 5.55
C TYR A 447 -5.78 14.04 4.44
N PRO A 448 -7.05 13.73 4.77
CA PRO A 448 -8.01 13.42 3.71
C PRO A 448 -8.04 14.60 2.74
N VAL A 449 -7.97 14.29 1.46
CA VAL A 449 -8.23 15.26 0.40
C VAL A 449 -9.55 15.95 0.77
N ARG A 450 -9.51 17.19 1.25
CA ARG A 450 -10.71 18.00 1.35
C ARG A 450 -11.25 18.10 -0.07
N ILE A 451 -12.23 17.26 -0.39
CA ILE A 451 -13.08 17.49 -1.54
C ILE A 451 -13.67 18.87 -1.22
N ALA A 452 -13.22 19.90 -1.95
CA ALA A 452 -13.88 21.19 -1.90
C ALA A 452 -15.35 20.87 -2.19
N ARG A 453 -16.18 20.79 -1.15
CA ARG A 453 -17.60 20.96 -1.33
C ARG A 453 -17.67 22.30 -2.03
N THR A 454 -17.95 22.27 -3.32
CA THR A 454 -18.40 23.44 -4.06
C THR A 454 -19.51 23.97 -3.16
N GLN A 455 -19.21 25.02 -2.40
CA GLN A 455 -20.22 25.81 -1.77
C GLN A 455 -21.05 26.30 -2.97
N CYS A 456 -22.13 25.61 -3.23
CA CYS A 456 -23.23 26.15 -3.99
C CYS A 456 -23.65 27.37 -3.16
N GLY A 457 -22.97 28.48 -3.47
CA GLY A 457 -23.32 29.76 -2.93
C GLY A 457 -24.74 30.04 -3.34
N THR A 458 -25.69 29.77 -2.47
CA THR A 458 -26.95 30.48 -2.47
C THR A 458 -26.59 31.95 -2.25
N SER A 459 -26.29 32.63 -3.35
CA SER A 459 -26.28 34.06 -3.42
C SER A 459 -27.69 34.54 -3.03
N ASN A 460 -27.86 34.75 -1.74
CA ASN A 460 -29.02 35.48 -1.22
C ASN A 460 -28.81 36.94 -1.66
N LYS A 461 -29.27 37.24 -2.92
CA LYS A 461 -29.53 38.60 -3.33
C LYS A 461 -30.60 39.17 -2.39
N SER A 462 -30.14 39.86 -1.35
CA SER A 462 -30.99 40.75 -0.57
C SER A 462 -31.53 41.81 -1.54
N ILE A 463 -32.78 41.66 -1.93
CA ILE A 463 -33.55 42.69 -2.62
C ILE A 463 -33.62 43.87 -1.66
N ARG A 464 -32.79 44.89 -1.90
CA ARG A 464 -33.01 46.20 -1.28
C ARG A 464 -34.25 46.81 -1.91
N THR A 465 -35.33 46.84 -1.16
CA THR A 465 -36.48 47.67 -1.46
C THR A 465 -36.08 49.16 -1.41
N PRO A 466 -36.39 49.97 -2.42
CA PRO A 466 -36.13 51.42 -2.39
C PRO A 466 -37.08 52.07 -1.38
N ALA A 467 -36.51 52.86 -0.48
CA ALA A 467 -37.26 53.71 0.44
C ALA A 467 -37.99 54.82 -0.37
N THR A 468 -39.30 54.81 -0.35
CA THR A 468 -40.14 55.87 -0.84
C THR A 468 -40.03 57.08 0.11
N SER A 469 -39.44 58.15 -0.40
CA SER A 469 -39.53 59.49 0.23
C SER A 469 -40.96 60.00 0.12
N ARG A 470 -41.60 60.25 1.27
CA ARG A 470 -42.80 61.15 1.32
C ARG A 470 -42.32 62.53 1.72
N PHE A 471 -42.51 63.50 0.81
CA PHE A 471 -42.65 64.91 1.11
C PHE A 471 -44.07 65.18 1.61
N ALA A 472 -44.22 65.85 2.72
CA ALA A 472 -45.13 66.92 3.04
C ALA A 472 -44.74 67.48 4.43
#